data_f0b16a40a0049aeffee65497503dbecc
#
_entry.id   f0b16a40a0049aeffee65497503dbecc
#
_cell.length_a   1.000
_cell.length_b   1.000
_cell.length_c   1.000
_cell.angle_alpha   90.00
_cell.angle_beta   90.00
_cell.angle_gamma   90.00
#
_symmetry.space_group_name_H-M   'P 1'
#
loop_
_entity.id
_entity.type
_entity.pdbx_description
1 polymer ?
#
loop_
_entity_poly.entity_id
_entity_poly.type
_entity_poly.pdbx_seq_one_letter_code
_entity_poly.pdbx_strand_id
1 'polypeptide(L)'
;PAMAQRLADRFGADTLAVIEEEPERLQTVKGITARRAMELSAAFRELTGLKRVMEFLARYELPVPLAMQLYRAYGADALPRLREDPYLLTGDAYGVEFSTMDEIALSMGFDGDSPCRVEAALTYELSHNLNNGHVFLPRDKLLSAAAQLISADTDALETALDGLLTRGVIVQEQVANVQACYLLRLYQAET
;
A
#
# COMPACT_ATOMS: atom_id res chain seq x y z
N PRO A 1 28.45 3.70 -23.61
CA PRO A 1 28.15 2.72 -24.67
C PRO A 1 29.03 1.47 -24.55
N ALA A 2 30.36 1.60 -24.37
CA ALA A 2 31.26 0.47 -24.30
C ALA A 2 31.05 -0.52 -23.13
N MET A 3 30.53 -0.05 -22.00
CA MET A 3 30.23 -0.92 -20.84
C MET A 3 28.95 -1.72 -21.07
N ALA A 4 27.91 -1.08 -21.54
CA ALA A 4 26.64 -1.76 -21.85
C ALA A 4 26.84 -2.86 -22.89
N GLN A 5 27.66 -2.59 -23.92
CA GLN A 5 28.00 -3.59 -24.92
C GLN A 5 28.73 -4.80 -24.32
N ARG A 6 29.71 -4.56 -23.43
CA ARG A 6 30.44 -5.66 -22.77
C ARG A 6 29.55 -6.51 -21.86
N LEU A 7 28.57 -5.88 -21.19
CA LEU A 7 27.58 -6.58 -20.39
C LEU A 7 26.68 -7.44 -21.28
N ALA A 8 26.18 -6.88 -22.39
CA ALA A 8 25.37 -7.61 -23.35
C ALA A 8 26.12 -8.75 -24.01
N ASP A 9 27.41 -8.57 -24.39
CA ASP A 9 28.26 -9.59 -24.96
C ASP A 9 28.55 -10.74 -23.98
N ARG A 10 28.61 -10.44 -22.67
CA ARG A 10 28.91 -11.41 -21.61
C ARG A 10 27.71 -12.21 -21.15
N PHE A 11 26.57 -11.54 -21.00
CA PHE A 11 25.36 -12.11 -20.38
C PHE A 11 24.18 -12.25 -21.35
N GLY A 12 24.24 -11.65 -22.52
CA GLY A 12 23.19 -11.76 -23.54
C GLY A 12 21.84 -11.30 -23.02
N ALA A 13 20.82 -12.15 -23.18
CA ALA A 13 19.47 -11.92 -22.72
C ALA A 13 19.35 -11.81 -21.18
N ASP A 14 20.27 -12.41 -20.42
CA ASP A 14 20.25 -12.42 -18.96
C ASP A 14 20.87 -11.17 -18.33
N THR A 15 21.36 -10.22 -19.13
CA THR A 15 22.07 -9.02 -18.66
C THR A 15 21.29 -8.28 -17.58
N LEU A 16 19.99 -8.04 -17.79
CA LEU A 16 19.16 -7.28 -16.87
C LEU A 16 18.89 -8.04 -15.57
N ALA A 17 18.65 -9.36 -15.67
CA ALA A 17 18.47 -10.23 -14.52
C ALA A 17 19.75 -10.29 -13.66
N VAL A 18 20.92 -10.41 -14.30
CA VAL A 18 22.22 -10.39 -13.58
C VAL A 18 22.46 -9.04 -12.88
N ILE A 19 22.12 -7.92 -13.50
CA ILE A 19 22.25 -6.61 -12.86
C ILE A 19 21.32 -6.50 -11.64
N GLU A 20 20.11 -7.02 -11.72
CA GLU A 20 19.09 -6.91 -10.66
C GLU A 20 19.34 -7.91 -9.52
N GLU A 21 19.64 -9.17 -9.83
CA GLU A 21 19.61 -10.28 -8.89
C GLU A 21 20.99 -10.77 -8.46
N GLU A 22 21.99 -10.71 -9.35
CA GLU A 22 23.32 -11.29 -9.15
C GLU A 22 24.45 -10.28 -9.43
N PRO A 23 24.48 -9.08 -8.78
CA PRO A 23 25.44 -8.01 -9.12
C PRO A 23 26.90 -8.42 -8.95
N GLU A 24 27.22 -9.41 -8.13
CA GLU A 24 28.56 -9.95 -7.97
C GLU A 24 29.11 -10.54 -9.27
N ARG A 25 28.26 -11.09 -10.13
CA ARG A 25 28.67 -11.61 -11.44
C ARG A 25 29.12 -10.53 -12.40
N LEU A 26 28.71 -9.28 -12.20
CA LEU A 26 29.14 -8.15 -13.02
C LEU A 26 30.66 -7.92 -12.94
N GLN A 27 31.30 -8.34 -11.84
CA GLN A 27 32.76 -8.22 -11.67
C GLN A 27 33.55 -9.08 -12.69
N THR A 28 32.92 -10.05 -13.33
CA THR A 28 33.54 -10.84 -14.41
C THR A 28 33.74 -10.02 -15.69
N VAL A 29 33.14 -8.82 -15.77
CA VAL A 29 33.27 -7.90 -16.88
C VAL A 29 34.44 -6.94 -16.62
N LYS A 30 35.40 -6.88 -17.52
CA LYS A 30 36.59 -6.01 -17.38
C LYS A 30 36.19 -4.55 -17.16
N GLY A 31 36.67 -3.97 -16.06
CA GLY A 31 36.44 -2.57 -15.70
C GLY A 31 35.25 -2.37 -14.75
N ILE A 32 34.64 -3.44 -14.23
CA ILE A 32 33.62 -3.36 -13.19
C ILE A 32 34.22 -3.87 -11.88
N THR A 33 34.36 -2.98 -10.91
CA THR A 33 34.74 -3.31 -9.52
C THR A 33 33.52 -3.76 -8.73
N ALA A 34 33.73 -4.45 -7.59
CA ALA A 34 32.66 -4.85 -6.68
C ALA A 34 31.75 -3.67 -6.31
N ARG A 35 32.35 -2.54 -5.92
CA ARG A 35 31.62 -1.29 -5.59
C ARG A 35 30.75 -0.84 -6.77
N ARG A 36 31.32 -0.79 -7.98
CA ARG A 36 30.61 -0.32 -9.17
C ARG A 36 29.50 -1.28 -9.58
N ALA A 37 29.67 -2.58 -9.37
CA ALA A 37 28.64 -3.59 -9.58
C ALA A 37 27.42 -3.33 -8.67
N MET A 38 27.66 -3.06 -7.38
CA MET A 38 26.61 -2.75 -6.42
C MET A 38 25.91 -1.43 -6.72
N GLU A 39 26.66 -0.38 -7.10
CA GLU A 39 26.11 0.91 -7.50
C GLU A 39 25.21 0.78 -8.75
N LEU A 40 25.64 0.02 -9.75
CA LEU A 40 24.84 -0.26 -10.96
C LEU A 40 23.55 -1.03 -10.63
N SER A 41 23.65 -2.06 -9.80
CA SER A 41 22.49 -2.83 -9.37
C SER A 41 21.50 -1.97 -8.60
N ALA A 42 21.97 -1.16 -7.64
CA ALA A 42 21.11 -0.28 -6.87
C ALA A 42 20.37 0.74 -7.75
N ALA A 43 21.08 1.41 -8.67
CA ALA A 43 20.48 2.36 -9.61
C ALA A 43 19.47 1.69 -10.56
N PHE A 44 19.78 0.47 -11.02
CA PHE A 44 18.86 -0.29 -11.87
C PHE A 44 17.60 -0.71 -11.13
N ARG A 45 17.73 -1.21 -9.90
CA ARG A 45 16.58 -1.59 -9.05
C ARG A 45 15.69 -0.39 -8.75
N GLU A 46 16.29 0.77 -8.51
CA GLU A 46 15.54 2.01 -8.28
C GLU A 46 14.70 2.39 -9.52
N LEU A 47 15.30 2.41 -10.69
CA LEU A 47 14.61 2.74 -11.94
C LEU A 47 13.54 1.72 -12.30
N THR A 48 13.83 0.44 -12.18
CA THR A 48 12.87 -0.64 -12.49
C THR A 48 11.76 -0.72 -11.46
N GLY A 49 12.05 -0.49 -10.18
CA GLY A 49 11.07 -0.47 -9.11
C GLY A 49 10.04 0.63 -9.30
N LEU A 50 10.49 1.86 -9.56
CA LEU A 50 9.60 2.98 -9.85
C LEU A 50 8.76 2.71 -11.11
N LYS A 51 9.38 2.22 -12.18
CA LYS A 51 8.67 1.88 -13.43
C LYS A 51 7.57 0.85 -13.20
N ARG A 52 7.83 -0.21 -12.43
CA ARG A 52 6.85 -1.24 -12.09
C ARG A 52 5.65 -0.68 -11.30
N VAL A 53 5.88 0.28 -10.40
CA VAL A 53 4.80 0.98 -9.69
C VAL A 53 3.98 1.82 -10.66
N MET A 54 4.63 2.57 -11.56
CA MET A 54 3.95 3.35 -12.59
C MET A 54 3.09 2.47 -13.52
N GLU A 55 3.61 1.33 -13.95
CA GLU A 55 2.89 0.36 -14.79
C GLU A 55 1.68 -0.24 -14.05
N PHE A 56 1.82 -0.52 -12.75
CA PHE A 56 0.71 -0.97 -11.92
C PHE A 56 -0.39 0.08 -11.85
N LEU A 57 -0.05 1.32 -11.51
CA LEU A 57 -1.02 2.41 -11.44
C LEU A 57 -1.72 2.66 -12.79
N ALA A 58 -0.95 2.70 -13.87
CA ALA A 58 -1.49 2.90 -15.22
C ALA A 58 -2.45 1.79 -15.65
N ARG A 59 -2.15 0.53 -15.26
CA ARG A 59 -3.00 -0.63 -15.56
C ARG A 59 -4.40 -0.49 -14.98
N TYR A 60 -4.52 0.13 -13.81
CA TYR A 60 -5.79 0.34 -13.10
C TYR A 60 -6.32 1.76 -13.25
N GLU A 61 -5.81 2.52 -14.23
CA GLU A 61 -6.21 3.91 -14.52
C GLU A 61 -6.05 4.86 -13.32
N LEU A 62 -5.15 4.50 -12.39
CA LEU A 62 -4.82 5.32 -11.22
C LEU A 62 -3.83 6.44 -11.57
N PRO A 63 -3.82 7.56 -10.83
CA PRO A 63 -2.93 8.68 -11.11
C PRO A 63 -1.45 8.27 -11.01
N VAL A 64 -0.74 8.24 -12.13
CA VAL A 64 0.69 7.87 -12.22
C VAL A 64 1.59 8.72 -11.30
N PRO A 65 1.32 10.01 -11.03
CA PRO A 65 2.10 10.79 -10.06
C PRO A 65 2.19 10.17 -8.66
N LEU A 66 1.21 9.35 -8.25
CA LEU A 66 1.26 8.62 -6.98
C LEU A 66 2.45 7.65 -6.89
N ALA A 67 2.98 7.17 -8.03
CA ALA A 67 4.14 6.30 -8.06
C ALA A 67 5.36 6.91 -7.37
N MET A 68 5.59 8.19 -7.57
CA MET A 68 6.70 8.91 -6.91
C MET A 68 6.51 9.00 -5.40
N GLN A 69 5.27 9.23 -4.94
CA GLN A 69 4.95 9.29 -3.51
C GLN A 69 5.14 7.93 -2.85
N LEU A 70 4.61 6.87 -3.48
CA LEU A 70 4.76 5.49 -3.02
C LEU A 70 6.23 5.06 -2.98
N TYR A 71 6.96 5.37 -4.05
CA TYR A 71 8.37 4.98 -4.13
C TYR A 71 9.23 5.73 -3.11
N ARG A 72 8.94 7.00 -2.82
CA ARG A 72 9.60 7.76 -1.75
C ARG A 72 9.29 7.18 -0.36
N ALA A 73 8.07 6.71 -0.13
CA ALA A 73 7.64 6.16 1.16
C ALA A 73 8.18 4.74 1.39
N TYR A 74 8.18 3.88 0.37
CA TYR A 74 8.42 2.45 0.51
C TYR A 74 9.57 1.89 -0.33
N GLY A 75 10.13 2.67 -1.24
CA GLY A 75 11.22 2.22 -2.12
C GLY A 75 10.84 0.96 -2.91
N ALA A 76 11.72 -0.04 -2.87
CA ALA A 76 11.51 -1.32 -3.55
C ALA A 76 10.29 -2.11 -3.03
N ASP A 77 9.83 -1.83 -1.81
CA ASP A 77 8.66 -2.49 -1.21
C ASP A 77 7.32 -1.90 -1.67
N ALA A 78 7.32 -0.80 -2.44
CA ALA A 78 6.10 -0.11 -2.86
C ALA A 78 5.14 -1.04 -3.61
N LEU A 79 5.62 -1.74 -4.64
CA LEU A 79 4.78 -2.64 -5.42
C LEU A 79 4.36 -3.90 -4.66
N PRO A 80 5.24 -4.60 -3.90
CA PRO A 80 4.82 -5.68 -3.01
C PRO A 80 3.70 -5.26 -2.06
N ARG A 81 3.84 -4.12 -1.37
CA ARG A 81 2.82 -3.60 -0.44
C ARG A 81 1.49 -3.30 -1.13
N LEU A 82 1.51 -2.70 -2.33
CA LEU A 82 0.29 -2.45 -3.10
C LEU A 82 -0.43 -3.75 -3.53
N ARG A 83 0.33 -4.83 -3.73
CA ARG A 83 -0.23 -6.14 -4.06
C ARG A 83 -0.79 -6.87 -2.86
N GLU A 84 -0.21 -6.65 -1.69
CA GLU A 84 -0.69 -7.21 -0.42
C GLU A 84 -1.90 -6.44 0.11
N ASP A 85 -1.86 -5.12 0.02
CA ASP A 85 -2.93 -4.23 0.47
C ASP A 85 -3.13 -3.06 -0.50
N PRO A 86 -4.01 -3.20 -1.49
CA PRO A 86 -4.33 -2.11 -2.43
C PRO A 86 -5.03 -0.93 -1.74
N TYR A 87 -5.69 -1.13 -0.60
CA TYR A 87 -6.36 -0.07 0.15
C TYR A 87 -5.40 0.93 0.80
N LEU A 88 -4.10 0.65 0.78
CA LEU A 88 -3.06 1.61 1.14
C LEU A 88 -3.26 2.97 0.44
N LEU A 89 -3.80 2.97 -0.78
CA LEU A 89 -4.05 4.18 -1.56
C LEU A 89 -5.29 4.97 -1.12
N THR A 90 -6.15 4.43 -0.27
CA THR A 90 -7.34 5.14 0.23
C THR A 90 -7.01 6.13 1.36
N GLY A 91 -5.80 6.03 1.93
CA GLY A 91 -5.36 6.95 2.98
C GLY A 91 -5.23 8.40 2.51
N ASP A 92 -5.31 9.34 3.44
CA ASP A 92 -5.25 10.78 3.16
C ASP A 92 -4.00 11.21 2.38
N ALA A 93 -2.90 10.45 2.53
CA ALA A 93 -1.65 10.71 1.83
C ALA A 93 -1.78 10.56 0.31
N TYR A 94 -2.67 9.67 -0.15
CA TYR A 94 -2.82 9.33 -1.57
C TYR A 94 -4.17 9.76 -2.13
N GLY A 95 -5.22 9.74 -1.32
CA GLY A 95 -6.53 10.32 -1.63
C GLY A 95 -7.32 9.61 -2.72
N VAL A 96 -7.08 8.31 -2.93
CA VAL A 96 -7.90 7.51 -3.85
C VAL A 96 -9.18 7.09 -3.13
N GLU A 97 -10.32 7.25 -3.79
CA GLU A 97 -11.63 6.91 -3.23
C GLU A 97 -11.73 5.41 -2.91
N PHE A 98 -12.37 5.09 -1.77
CA PHE A 98 -12.54 3.70 -1.33
C PHE A 98 -13.22 2.84 -2.39
N SER A 99 -14.31 3.32 -3.00
CA SER A 99 -15.05 2.58 -4.03
C SER A 99 -14.17 2.19 -5.21
N THR A 100 -13.30 3.10 -5.66
CA THR A 100 -12.34 2.83 -6.75
C THR A 100 -11.35 1.74 -6.37
N MET A 101 -10.78 1.82 -5.16
CA MET A 101 -9.84 0.80 -4.70
C MET A 101 -10.52 -0.53 -4.42
N ASP A 102 -11.78 -0.54 -3.98
CA ASP A 102 -12.54 -1.75 -3.75
C ASP A 102 -12.80 -2.52 -5.05
N GLU A 103 -13.21 -1.83 -6.11
CA GLU A 103 -13.35 -2.42 -7.45
C GLU A 103 -12.03 -3.00 -7.97
N ILE A 104 -10.93 -2.27 -7.80
CA ILE A 104 -9.60 -2.72 -8.21
C ILE A 104 -9.18 -3.96 -7.40
N ALA A 105 -9.30 -3.94 -6.07
CA ALA A 105 -8.94 -5.05 -5.20
C ALA A 105 -9.71 -6.33 -5.56
N LEU A 106 -11.01 -6.23 -5.76
CA LEU A 106 -11.85 -7.35 -6.21
C LEU A 106 -11.41 -7.87 -7.60
N SER A 107 -11.06 -6.97 -8.51
CA SER A 107 -10.52 -7.35 -9.83
C SER A 107 -9.14 -8.03 -9.76
N MET A 108 -8.37 -7.75 -8.71
CA MET A 108 -7.09 -8.42 -8.42
C MET A 108 -7.27 -9.79 -7.79
N GLY A 109 -8.50 -10.17 -7.44
CA GLY A 109 -8.86 -11.47 -6.85
C GLY A 109 -8.89 -11.48 -5.32
N PHE A 110 -8.98 -10.31 -4.68
CA PHE A 110 -9.23 -10.26 -3.23
C PHE A 110 -10.66 -10.75 -2.93
N ASP A 111 -10.78 -11.56 -1.89
CA ASP A 111 -12.07 -12.03 -1.42
C ASP A 111 -12.89 -10.91 -0.76
N GLY A 112 -14.22 -11.06 -0.81
CA GLY A 112 -15.14 -10.08 -0.24
C GLY A 112 -14.99 -9.83 1.25
N ASP A 113 -14.41 -10.77 1.98
CA ASP A 113 -14.15 -10.76 3.41
C ASP A 113 -12.64 -10.67 3.73
N SER A 114 -11.81 -10.34 2.75
CA SER A 114 -10.36 -10.18 2.97
C SER A 114 -10.07 -9.17 4.09
N PRO A 115 -9.15 -9.45 5.00
CA PRO A 115 -8.88 -8.58 6.16
C PRO A 115 -8.57 -7.13 5.78
N CYS A 116 -7.78 -6.89 4.74
CA CYS A 116 -7.45 -5.53 4.29
C CYS A 116 -8.69 -4.77 3.80
N ARG A 117 -9.64 -5.45 3.13
CA ARG A 117 -10.91 -4.86 2.70
C ARG A 117 -11.77 -4.43 3.89
N VAL A 118 -11.93 -5.34 4.85
CA VAL A 118 -12.76 -5.10 6.04
C VAL A 118 -12.18 -3.97 6.90
N GLU A 119 -10.86 -3.97 7.12
CA GLU A 119 -10.17 -2.91 7.85
C GLU A 119 -10.26 -1.55 7.13
N ALA A 120 -10.11 -1.54 5.81
CA ALA A 120 -10.25 -0.33 5.01
C ALA A 120 -11.67 0.24 5.06
N ALA A 121 -12.70 -0.60 5.05
CA ALA A 121 -14.09 -0.17 5.19
C ALA A 121 -14.36 0.51 6.53
N LEU A 122 -13.85 -0.06 7.63
CA LEU A 122 -13.98 0.51 8.98
C LEU A 122 -13.28 1.87 9.09
N THR A 123 -12.06 1.98 8.57
CA THR A 123 -11.31 3.24 8.60
C THR A 123 -11.91 4.30 7.67
N TYR A 124 -12.45 3.88 6.52
CA TYR A 124 -13.17 4.76 5.61
C TYR A 124 -14.42 5.35 6.25
N GLU A 125 -15.25 4.53 6.89
CA GLU A 125 -16.47 4.99 7.56
C GLU A 125 -16.18 6.00 8.67
N LEU A 126 -15.13 5.78 9.47
CA LEU A 126 -14.70 6.76 10.46
C LEU A 126 -14.26 8.08 9.81
N SER A 127 -13.42 8.01 8.75
CA SER A 127 -12.94 9.20 8.05
C SER A 127 -14.09 9.98 7.38
N HIS A 128 -15.02 9.27 6.75
CA HIS A 128 -16.16 9.84 6.06
C HIS A 128 -17.10 10.59 7.03
N ASN A 129 -17.37 10.00 8.18
CA ASN A 129 -18.22 10.63 9.20
C ASN A 129 -17.57 11.85 9.85
N LEU A 130 -16.25 11.88 9.99
CA LEU A 130 -15.51 13.06 10.43
C LEU A 130 -15.68 14.23 9.46
N ASN A 131 -15.59 13.98 8.16
CA ASN A 131 -15.83 15.00 7.13
C ASN A 131 -17.26 15.56 7.17
N ASN A 132 -18.21 14.80 7.71
CA ASN A 132 -19.60 15.20 7.94
C ASN A 132 -19.82 15.90 9.31
N GLY A 133 -18.75 16.21 10.06
CA GLY A 133 -18.80 16.95 11.31
C GLY A 133 -19.04 16.11 12.56
N HIS A 134 -18.94 14.77 12.45
CA HIS A 134 -19.02 13.86 13.61
C HIS A 134 -17.61 13.56 14.14
N VAL A 135 -17.36 13.81 15.41
CA VAL A 135 -16.05 13.60 16.03
C VAL A 135 -15.75 12.11 16.25
N PHE A 136 -16.77 11.29 16.42
CA PHE A 136 -16.69 9.85 16.64
C PHE A 136 -17.89 9.11 16.05
N LEU A 137 -17.75 7.79 15.91
CA LEU A 137 -18.86 6.88 15.67
C LEU A 137 -19.04 5.91 16.84
N PRO A 138 -20.28 5.68 17.31
CA PRO A 138 -20.57 4.53 18.17
C PRO A 138 -20.16 3.22 17.50
N ARG A 139 -19.61 2.28 18.29
CA ARG A 139 -19.12 0.98 17.79
C ARG A 139 -20.17 0.25 16.94
N ASP A 140 -21.39 0.16 17.42
CA ASP A 140 -22.50 -0.49 16.72
C ASP A 140 -22.84 0.19 15.39
N LYS A 141 -22.76 1.52 15.33
CA LYS A 141 -22.98 2.31 14.12
C LYS A 141 -21.85 2.12 13.11
N LEU A 142 -20.60 2.09 13.59
CA LEU A 142 -19.42 1.83 12.74
C LEU A 142 -19.52 0.45 12.08
N LEU A 143 -19.81 -0.60 12.88
CA LEU A 143 -19.97 -1.96 12.36
C LEU A 143 -21.13 -2.05 11.35
N SER A 144 -22.27 -1.43 11.66
CA SER A 144 -23.43 -1.43 10.76
C SER A 144 -23.14 -0.70 9.44
N ALA A 145 -22.47 0.44 9.49
CA ALA A 145 -22.12 1.22 8.31
C ALA A 145 -21.13 0.45 7.42
N ALA A 146 -20.09 -0.11 8.01
CA ALA A 146 -19.11 -0.93 7.26
C ALA A 146 -19.76 -2.21 6.67
N ALA A 147 -20.67 -2.85 7.42
CA ALA A 147 -21.42 -4.02 6.90
C ALA A 147 -22.27 -3.66 5.67
N GLN A 148 -22.90 -2.48 5.67
CA GLN A 148 -23.66 -1.99 4.52
C GLN A 148 -22.76 -1.62 3.33
N LEU A 149 -21.59 -1.02 3.61
CA LEU A 149 -20.66 -0.56 2.58
C LEU A 149 -20.11 -1.73 1.74
N ILE A 150 -19.69 -2.81 2.40
CA ILE A 150 -18.98 -3.92 1.73
C ILE A 150 -19.75 -5.25 1.75
N SER A 151 -20.95 -5.29 2.32
CA SER A 151 -21.77 -6.51 2.47
C SER A 151 -21.01 -7.64 3.19
N ALA A 152 -20.20 -7.28 4.19
CA ALA A 152 -19.41 -8.23 4.97
C ALA A 152 -20.19 -8.78 6.18
N ASP A 153 -19.77 -9.95 6.65
CA ASP A 153 -20.31 -10.56 7.87
C ASP A 153 -19.90 -9.77 9.12
N THR A 154 -20.79 -9.70 10.09
CA THR A 154 -20.58 -8.98 11.36
C THR A 154 -19.38 -9.53 12.12
N ASP A 155 -19.18 -10.84 12.16
CA ASP A 155 -18.06 -11.47 12.87
C ASP A 155 -16.70 -11.08 12.28
N ALA A 156 -16.61 -10.96 10.96
CA ALA A 156 -15.41 -10.50 10.28
C ALA A 156 -15.10 -9.03 10.62
N LEU A 157 -16.14 -8.19 10.65
CA LEU A 157 -16.03 -6.77 11.02
C LEU A 157 -15.61 -6.58 12.48
N GLU A 158 -16.17 -7.34 13.42
CA GLU A 158 -15.79 -7.28 14.84
C GLU A 158 -14.34 -7.71 15.03
N THR A 159 -13.91 -8.79 14.39
CA THR A 159 -12.52 -9.29 14.43
C THR A 159 -11.54 -8.23 13.89
N ALA A 160 -11.87 -7.62 12.76
CA ALA A 160 -11.04 -6.57 12.15
C ALA A 160 -10.98 -5.31 13.03
N LEU A 161 -12.10 -4.89 13.60
CA LEU A 161 -12.16 -3.75 14.52
C LEU A 161 -11.30 -3.99 15.77
N ASP A 162 -11.38 -5.17 16.38
CA ASP A 162 -10.57 -5.52 17.53
C ASP A 162 -9.06 -5.56 17.18
N GLY A 163 -8.72 -6.00 15.97
CA GLY A 163 -7.36 -5.91 15.44
C GLY A 163 -6.88 -4.46 15.28
N LEU A 164 -7.71 -3.58 14.73
CA LEU A 164 -7.41 -2.14 14.58
C LEU A 164 -7.26 -1.43 15.94
N LEU A 165 -8.08 -1.79 16.92
CA LEU A 165 -7.96 -1.30 18.30
C LEU A 165 -6.65 -1.76 18.96
N THR A 166 -6.30 -3.04 18.80
CA THR A 166 -5.06 -3.62 19.35
C THR A 166 -3.80 -2.95 18.76
N ARG A 167 -3.82 -2.64 17.47
CA ARG A 167 -2.72 -1.94 16.79
C ARG A 167 -2.74 -0.42 17.02
N GLY A 168 -3.74 0.11 17.69
CA GLY A 168 -3.88 1.55 17.96
C GLY A 168 -4.17 2.38 16.70
N VAL A 169 -4.73 1.81 15.64
CA VAL A 169 -5.21 2.54 14.46
C VAL A 169 -6.54 3.25 14.78
N ILE A 170 -7.40 2.56 15.50
CA ILE A 170 -8.65 3.06 16.07
C ILE A 170 -8.50 3.08 17.58
N VAL A 171 -9.05 4.11 18.21
CA VAL A 171 -9.17 4.22 19.67
C VAL A 171 -10.65 4.13 20.03
N GLN A 172 -10.95 3.41 21.10
CA GLN A 172 -12.29 3.29 21.64
C GLN A 172 -12.34 3.84 23.07
N GLU A 173 -13.29 4.70 23.35
CA GLU A 173 -13.52 5.24 24.66
C GLU A 173 -14.99 5.13 25.08
N GLN A 174 -15.23 5.06 26.38
CA GLN A 174 -16.56 5.12 26.92
C GLN A 174 -16.97 6.58 27.11
N VAL A 175 -17.88 7.07 26.27
CA VAL A 175 -18.45 8.42 26.38
C VAL A 175 -19.89 8.27 26.83
N ALA A 176 -20.18 8.64 28.06
CA ALA A 176 -21.49 8.37 28.72
C ALA A 176 -21.81 6.86 28.65
N ASN A 177 -22.87 6.47 27.94
CA ASN A 177 -23.27 5.06 27.77
C ASN A 177 -22.95 4.49 26.39
N VAL A 178 -22.02 5.13 25.64
CA VAL A 178 -21.68 4.78 24.27
C VAL A 178 -20.21 4.45 24.17
N GLN A 179 -19.87 3.35 23.47
CA GLN A 179 -18.51 3.04 23.06
C GLN A 179 -18.20 3.84 21.79
N ALA A 180 -17.46 4.94 21.96
CA ALA A 180 -17.10 5.86 20.90
C ALA A 180 -15.78 5.42 20.21
N CYS A 181 -15.78 5.27 18.88
CA CYS A 181 -14.61 4.91 18.10
C CYS A 181 -14.06 6.14 17.36
N TYR A 182 -12.73 6.30 17.39
CA TYR A 182 -11.98 7.40 16.78
C TYR A 182 -10.80 6.86 15.98
N LEU A 183 -10.39 7.57 14.93
CA LEU A 183 -9.08 7.35 14.35
C LEU A 183 -8.00 7.99 15.23
N LEU A 184 -6.95 7.24 15.60
CA LEU A 184 -5.89 7.73 16.52
C LEU A 184 -5.28 9.04 16.05
N ARG A 185 -4.99 9.19 14.76
CA ARG A 185 -4.40 10.40 14.16
C ARG A 185 -5.21 11.67 14.41
N LEU A 186 -6.53 11.54 14.63
CA LEU A 186 -7.44 12.65 14.86
C LEU A 186 -7.66 12.89 16.35
N TYR A 187 -7.65 11.81 17.13
CA TYR A 187 -7.71 11.86 18.57
C TYR A 187 -6.55 12.67 19.18
N GLN A 188 -5.34 12.53 18.63
CA GLN A 188 -4.16 13.30 19.06
C GLN A 188 -4.19 14.77 18.67
N ALA A 189 -5.04 15.18 17.73
CA ALA A 189 -5.18 16.58 17.33
C ALA A 189 -6.17 17.37 18.21
N GLU A 190 -6.98 16.68 19.01
CA GLU A 190 -8.03 17.29 19.87
C GLU A 190 -7.64 17.28 21.36
N THR A 191 -6.57 16.57 21.76
CA THR A 191 -6.02 16.52 23.12
C THR A 191 -4.76 17.35 23.25
#